data_5d66cea04ce2f1567e30972285ed6331
#
_entry.id   5d66cea04ce2f1567e30972285ed6331
#
_cell.length_a   1.000
_cell.length_b   1.000
_cell.length_c   1.000
_cell.angle_alpha   90.00
_cell.angle_beta   90.00
_cell.angle_gamma   90.00
#
_symmetry.space_group_name_H-M   'P 1'
#
loop_
_entity.id
_entity.type
_entity.pdbx_description
1 polymer ?
#
loop_
_entity_poly.entity_id
_entity_poly.type
_entity_poly.pdbx_seq_one_letter_code
_entity_poly.pdbx_strand_id
1 'polypeptide(L)'
;VEKIAFTKEEIESRVKVPAIVEVELKHLIEERLKQSGLYYRIFSRIKTSESLARKYQVKSYNADKKIQDLVGLRVDVYFEDDLRICRQMMERMFSFVEWSESEQNEVEFKPVKINGVFRLPDYLKQQISDETWEMCIDDTFEIQLKTVFFEGWHEIEHDMKYKGGELWSGKNSFARYFNSILANIWELCD
;
A
#
# COMPACT_ATOMS: atom_id res chain seq x y z
N VAL A 1 0.59 -26.48 -10.38
CA VAL A 1 0.97 -26.02 -9.03
C VAL A 1 -0.30 -25.98 -8.22
N GLU A 2 -0.36 -26.77 -7.14
CA GLU A 2 -1.53 -26.85 -6.26
C GLU A 2 -1.78 -25.48 -5.61
N LYS A 3 -3.00 -24.98 -5.70
CA LYS A 3 -3.37 -23.67 -5.15
C LYS A 3 -3.54 -23.83 -3.64
N ILE A 4 -2.66 -23.23 -2.87
CA ILE A 4 -2.80 -23.17 -1.41
C ILE A 4 -3.95 -22.20 -1.09
N ALA A 5 -4.95 -22.68 -0.37
CA ALA A 5 -6.06 -21.89 0.12
C ALA A 5 -6.23 -22.17 1.63
N PHE A 6 -6.28 -21.10 2.41
CA PHE A 6 -6.53 -21.18 3.85
C PHE A 6 -7.89 -20.57 4.16
N THR A 7 -8.60 -21.16 5.11
CA THR A 7 -9.85 -20.59 5.62
C THR A 7 -9.57 -19.38 6.51
N LYS A 8 -10.59 -18.57 6.77
CA LYS A 8 -10.47 -17.42 7.66
C LYS A 8 -10.07 -17.88 9.07
N GLU A 9 -10.67 -18.96 9.55
CA GLU A 9 -10.43 -19.54 10.88
C GLU A 9 -8.97 -20.04 11.02
N GLU A 10 -8.43 -20.69 10.00
CA GLU A 10 -7.01 -21.10 9.97
C GLU A 10 -6.08 -19.90 10.01
N ILE A 11 -6.40 -18.84 9.25
CA ILE A 11 -5.60 -17.60 9.26
C ILE A 11 -5.66 -16.94 10.65
N GLU A 12 -6.85 -16.82 11.26
CA GLU A 12 -7.02 -16.24 12.59
C GLU A 12 -6.28 -17.01 13.69
N SER A 13 -6.18 -18.33 13.54
CA SER A 13 -5.48 -19.17 14.52
C SER A 13 -3.96 -19.06 14.40
N ARG A 14 -3.41 -18.97 13.19
CA ARG A 14 -1.97 -19.08 12.89
C ARG A 14 -1.26 -17.75 12.64
N VAL A 15 -1.94 -16.76 12.03
CA VAL A 15 -1.34 -15.45 11.78
C VAL A 15 -1.40 -14.59 13.03
N LYS A 16 -0.29 -14.45 13.72
CA LYS A 16 -0.15 -13.70 14.97
C LYS A 16 0.87 -12.57 14.80
N VAL A 17 0.37 -11.37 14.55
CA VAL A 17 1.19 -10.16 14.45
C VAL A 17 0.83 -9.24 15.62
N PRO A 18 1.72 -9.06 16.60
CA PRO A 18 1.49 -8.10 17.68
C PRO A 18 1.36 -6.67 17.13
N ALA A 19 0.42 -5.90 17.69
CA ALA A 19 0.21 -4.50 17.28
C ALA A 19 1.47 -3.64 17.40
N ILE A 20 2.37 -4.00 18.31
CA ILE A 20 3.65 -3.28 18.49
C ILE A 20 4.50 -3.28 17.22
N VAL A 21 4.43 -4.31 16.38
CA VAL A 21 5.18 -4.39 15.12
C VAL A 21 4.77 -3.24 14.17
N GLU A 22 3.47 -3.01 14.03
CA GLU A 22 2.92 -1.92 13.23
C GLU A 22 3.29 -0.56 13.82
N VAL A 23 3.11 -0.39 15.13
CA VAL A 23 3.35 0.86 15.85
C VAL A 23 4.81 1.28 15.76
N GLU A 24 5.73 0.35 16.04
CA GLU A 24 7.17 0.62 15.99
C GLU A 24 7.64 0.93 14.56
N LEU A 25 7.18 0.15 13.57
CA LEU A 25 7.53 0.39 12.17
C LEU A 25 7.06 1.76 11.70
N LYS A 26 5.82 2.14 12.05
CA LYS A 26 5.28 3.47 11.78
C LYS A 26 6.11 4.56 12.47
N HIS A 27 6.46 4.36 13.75
CA HIS A 27 7.24 5.31 14.52
C HIS A 27 8.62 5.57 13.92
N LEU A 28 9.34 4.51 13.51
CA LEU A 28 10.65 4.63 12.85
C LEU A 28 10.58 5.53 11.60
N ILE A 29 9.58 5.31 10.76
CA ILE A 29 9.40 6.08 9.53
C ILE A 29 8.99 7.52 9.86
N GLU A 30 8.06 7.70 10.80
CA GLU A 30 7.56 9.01 11.20
C GLU A 30 8.65 9.90 11.79
N GLU A 31 9.52 9.36 12.65
CA GLU A 31 10.66 10.09 13.20
C GLU A 31 11.61 10.57 12.10
N ARG A 32 11.83 9.76 11.06
CA ARG A 32 12.67 10.16 9.94
C ARG A 32 12.02 11.21 9.06
N LEU A 33 10.71 11.09 8.82
CA LEU A 33 9.94 12.08 8.07
C LEU A 33 9.92 13.43 8.80
N LYS A 34 9.74 13.46 10.12
CA LYS A 34 9.81 14.70 10.93
C LYS A 34 11.14 15.43 10.76
N GLN A 35 12.25 14.69 10.65
CA GLN A 35 13.58 15.27 10.48
C GLN A 35 13.83 15.81 9.05
N SER A 36 13.05 15.39 8.07
CA SER A 36 13.23 15.79 6.68
C SER A 36 12.66 17.18 6.33
N GLY A 37 11.74 17.70 7.15
CA GLY A 37 11.01 18.92 6.86
C GLY A 37 9.89 18.78 5.82
N LEU A 38 9.61 17.56 5.36
CA LEU A 38 8.53 17.30 4.41
C LEU A 38 7.16 17.44 5.09
N TYR A 39 6.17 17.89 4.32
CA TYR A 39 4.77 17.79 4.71
C TYR A 39 4.25 16.40 4.35
N TYR A 40 3.71 15.68 5.32
CA TYR A 40 3.27 14.29 5.11
C TYR A 40 2.08 13.90 5.99
N ARG A 41 1.44 12.81 5.60
CA ARG A 41 0.54 12.01 6.44
C ARG A 41 1.02 10.56 6.39
N ILE A 42 0.96 9.86 7.52
CA ILE A 42 1.37 8.45 7.59
C ILE A 42 0.25 7.60 8.18
N PHE A 43 -0.05 6.51 7.51
CA PHE A 43 -1.03 5.51 7.92
C PHE A 43 -0.35 4.15 7.94
N SER A 44 -0.82 3.28 8.82
CA SER A 44 -0.33 1.91 8.92
C SER A 44 -1.49 0.96 9.18
N ARG A 45 -1.30 -0.30 8.84
CA ARG A 45 -2.26 -1.35 9.14
C ARG A 45 -1.59 -2.73 9.11
N ILE A 46 -2.07 -3.62 9.96
CA ILE A 46 -1.90 -5.06 9.79
C ILE A 46 -3.08 -5.56 8.95
N LYS A 47 -2.81 -6.39 7.96
CA LYS A 47 -3.85 -6.94 7.09
C LYS A 47 -4.77 -7.87 7.86
N THR A 48 -6.09 -7.67 7.71
CA THR A 48 -7.10 -8.50 8.39
C THR A 48 -7.16 -9.92 7.80
N SER A 49 -7.63 -10.88 8.60
CA SER A 49 -7.83 -12.28 8.18
C SER A 49 -8.76 -12.39 6.98
N GLU A 50 -9.81 -11.57 6.88
CA GLU A 50 -10.69 -11.53 5.72
C GLU A 50 -9.94 -11.10 4.45
N SER A 51 -9.07 -10.09 4.57
CA SER A 51 -8.27 -9.58 3.45
C SER A 51 -7.23 -10.59 3.00
N LEU A 52 -6.64 -11.35 3.93
CA LEU A 52 -5.72 -12.44 3.64
C LEU A 52 -6.45 -13.60 2.97
N ALA A 53 -7.58 -14.05 3.51
CA ALA A 53 -8.39 -15.12 2.93
C ALA A 53 -8.79 -14.79 1.48
N ARG A 54 -9.24 -13.56 1.22
CA ARG A 54 -9.56 -13.10 -0.13
C ARG A 54 -8.34 -13.15 -1.05
N LYS A 55 -7.14 -12.79 -0.57
CA LYS A 55 -5.91 -12.89 -1.38
C LYS A 55 -5.60 -14.33 -1.78
N TYR A 56 -5.70 -15.29 -0.87
CA TYR A 56 -5.50 -16.70 -1.18
C TYR A 56 -6.53 -17.24 -2.18
N GLN A 57 -7.75 -16.70 -2.17
CA GLN A 57 -8.78 -17.09 -3.15
C GLN A 57 -8.50 -16.54 -4.56
N VAL A 58 -8.03 -15.28 -4.64
CA VAL A 58 -7.85 -14.58 -5.94
C VAL A 58 -6.50 -14.91 -6.58
N LYS A 59 -5.44 -15.01 -5.79
CA LYS A 59 -4.07 -15.24 -6.26
C LYS A 59 -3.57 -16.60 -5.78
N SER A 60 -2.70 -17.24 -6.57
CA SER A 60 -1.98 -18.44 -6.13
C SER A 60 -0.69 -18.02 -5.43
N TYR A 61 -0.52 -18.48 -4.21
CA TYR A 61 0.68 -18.32 -3.40
C TYR A 61 1.33 -19.70 -3.16
N ASN A 62 2.65 -19.74 -3.04
CA ASN A 62 3.46 -20.93 -2.82
C ASN A 62 4.79 -20.55 -2.16
N ALA A 63 5.74 -21.48 -2.09
CA ALA A 63 7.05 -21.21 -1.50
C ALA A 63 7.83 -20.07 -2.19
N ASP A 64 7.65 -19.92 -3.52
CA ASP A 64 8.37 -18.93 -4.33
C ASP A 64 7.63 -17.58 -4.39
N LYS A 65 6.30 -17.60 -4.23
CA LYS A 65 5.45 -16.43 -4.29
C LYS A 65 4.66 -16.28 -3.01
N LYS A 66 5.13 -15.42 -2.13
CA LYS A 66 4.57 -15.16 -0.81
C LYS A 66 3.80 -13.84 -0.75
N ILE A 67 2.95 -13.69 0.28
CA ILE A 67 2.30 -12.43 0.62
C ILE A 67 3.33 -11.50 1.26
N GLN A 68 3.55 -10.32 0.67
CA GLN A 68 4.57 -9.36 1.08
C GLN A 68 4.01 -8.16 1.86
N ASP A 69 2.70 -8.04 1.96
CA ASP A 69 2.00 -6.88 2.52
C ASP A 69 1.14 -7.23 3.75
N LEU A 70 1.66 -8.13 4.61
CA LEU A 70 1.02 -8.43 5.90
C LEU A 70 0.96 -7.19 6.78
N VAL A 71 2.05 -6.43 6.83
CA VAL A 71 2.11 -5.10 7.42
C VAL A 71 2.24 -4.10 6.26
N GLY A 72 1.34 -3.13 6.22
CA GLY A 72 1.31 -2.11 5.18
C GLY A 72 1.36 -0.72 5.80
N LEU A 73 2.16 0.15 5.18
CA LEU A 73 2.19 1.57 5.50
C LEU A 73 1.84 2.39 4.25
N ARG A 74 1.38 3.60 4.47
CA ARG A 74 1.16 4.60 3.44
C ARG A 74 1.70 5.93 3.91
N VAL A 75 2.49 6.58 3.07
CA VAL A 75 2.94 7.95 3.25
C VAL A 75 2.37 8.78 2.11
N ASP A 76 1.54 9.75 2.47
CA ASP A 76 1.00 10.72 1.54
C ASP A 76 1.78 12.03 1.72
N VAL A 77 2.51 12.44 0.69
CA VAL A 77 3.23 13.72 0.64
C VAL A 77 2.41 14.76 -0.10
N TYR A 78 2.79 16.04 0.04
CA TYR A 78 2.02 17.11 -0.59
C TYR A 78 2.45 17.36 -2.03
N PHE A 79 3.75 17.20 -2.34
CA PHE A 79 4.32 17.48 -3.65
C PHE A 79 4.88 16.22 -4.29
N GLU A 80 4.87 16.15 -5.61
CA GLU A 80 5.34 14.97 -6.35
C GLU A 80 6.85 14.77 -6.20
N ASP A 81 7.62 15.85 -6.21
CA ASP A 81 9.06 15.82 -6.00
C ASP A 81 9.46 15.16 -4.66
N ASP A 82 8.61 15.29 -3.64
CA ASP A 82 8.81 14.70 -2.32
C ASP A 82 8.72 13.16 -2.34
N LEU A 83 8.02 12.57 -3.31
CA LEU A 83 7.94 11.11 -3.47
C LEU A 83 9.34 10.51 -3.68
N ARG A 84 10.18 11.17 -4.49
CA ARG A 84 11.55 10.73 -4.75
C ARG A 84 12.41 10.81 -3.48
N ILE A 85 12.23 11.85 -2.68
CA ILE A 85 12.94 12.01 -1.40
C ILE A 85 12.51 10.90 -0.43
N CYS A 86 11.20 10.66 -0.29
CA CYS A 86 10.68 9.58 0.53
C CYS A 86 11.21 8.21 0.10
N ARG A 87 11.23 7.92 -1.21
CA ARG A 87 11.78 6.69 -1.77
C ARG A 87 13.23 6.46 -1.33
N GLN A 88 14.10 7.48 -1.53
CA GLN A 88 15.51 7.39 -1.11
C GLN A 88 15.67 7.24 0.40
N MET A 89 14.80 7.86 1.20
CA MET A 89 14.82 7.70 2.65
C MET A 89 14.51 6.25 3.04
N MET A 90 13.49 5.64 2.45
CA MET A 90 13.11 4.25 2.75
C MET A 90 14.24 3.28 2.38
N GLU A 91 14.87 3.46 1.22
CA GLU A 91 16.01 2.65 0.76
C GLU A 91 17.23 2.74 1.71
N ARG A 92 17.40 3.88 2.39
CA ARG A 92 18.48 4.05 3.39
C ARG A 92 18.15 3.49 4.76
N MET A 93 16.86 3.38 5.07
CA MET A 93 16.39 2.93 6.39
C MET A 93 16.23 1.41 6.47
N PHE A 94 15.83 0.77 5.38
CA PHE A 94 15.43 -0.62 5.37
C PHE A 94 16.09 -1.41 4.25
N SER A 95 16.23 -2.71 4.44
CA SER A 95 16.69 -3.62 3.38
C SER A 95 15.67 -3.69 2.27
N PHE A 96 16.03 -3.14 1.14
CA PHE A 96 15.19 -3.02 -0.04
C PHE A 96 14.98 -4.38 -0.74
N VAL A 97 13.77 -4.63 -1.22
CA VAL A 97 13.42 -5.80 -2.04
C VAL A 97 13.06 -5.35 -3.45
N GLU A 98 11.98 -4.58 -3.61
CA GLU A 98 11.52 -4.14 -4.93
C GLU A 98 10.70 -2.85 -4.85
N TRP A 99 10.65 -2.13 -5.98
CA TRP A 99 9.68 -1.07 -6.23
C TRP A 99 8.79 -1.47 -7.39
N SER A 100 7.52 -1.09 -7.30
CA SER A 100 6.58 -1.11 -8.41
C SER A 100 5.90 0.25 -8.52
N GLU A 101 5.84 0.77 -9.73
CA GLU A 101 5.22 2.05 -10.05
C GLU A 101 4.02 1.79 -10.97
N SER A 102 2.95 2.58 -10.81
CA SER A 102 1.86 2.56 -11.78
C SER A 102 2.36 3.16 -13.10
N GLU A 103 2.10 2.46 -14.21
CA GLU A 103 2.43 3.00 -15.54
C GLU A 103 1.66 4.29 -15.77
N GLN A 104 2.37 5.36 -16.10
CA GLN A 104 1.78 6.57 -16.64
C GLN A 104 1.37 6.31 -18.08
N ASN A 105 0.15 6.67 -18.40
CA ASN A 105 -0.35 6.66 -19.77
C ASN A 105 -0.50 8.11 -20.24
N GLU A 106 0.16 8.47 -21.33
CA GLU A 106 0.09 9.82 -21.91
C GLU A 106 -1.35 10.25 -22.30
N VAL A 107 -2.24 9.27 -22.46
CA VAL A 107 -3.64 9.52 -22.88
C VAL A 107 -4.63 9.62 -21.70
N GLU A 108 -4.30 9.00 -20.57
CA GLU A 108 -5.12 9.02 -19.36
C GLU A 108 -4.32 9.59 -18.20
N PHE A 109 -4.83 10.63 -17.58
CA PHE A 109 -4.29 11.10 -16.32
C PHE A 109 -4.44 10.00 -15.27
N LYS A 110 -3.32 9.42 -14.88
CA LYS A 110 -3.20 8.50 -13.76
C LYS A 110 -2.08 8.99 -12.86
N PRO A 111 -2.43 9.48 -11.68
CA PRO A 111 -1.42 9.92 -10.73
C PRO A 111 -0.46 8.79 -10.38
N VAL A 112 0.78 9.11 -10.07
CA VAL A 112 1.83 8.14 -9.75
C VAL A 112 1.57 7.51 -8.39
N LYS A 113 1.55 6.18 -8.35
CA LYS A 113 1.56 5.38 -7.14
C LYS A 113 2.82 4.53 -7.11
N ILE A 114 3.61 4.70 -6.08
CA ILE A 114 4.84 3.96 -5.87
C ILE A 114 4.63 2.99 -4.70
N ASN A 115 4.82 1.70 -4.93
CA ASN A 115 4.80 0.70 -3.87
C ASN A 115 6.20 0.14 -3.70
N GLY A 116 6.71 0.17 -2.47
CA GLY A 116 7.98 -0.43 -2.09
C GLY A 116 7.77 -1.63 -1.18
N VAL A 117 8.55 -2.66 -1.40
CA VAL A 117 8.63 -3.84 -0.51
C VAL A 117 10.00 -3.84 0.16
N PHE A 118 10.00 -3.99 1.47
CA PHE A 118 11.19 -3.98 2.31
C PHE A 118 11.16 -5.12 3.32
N ARG A 119 12.34 -5.58 3.75
CA ARG A 119 12.44 -6.55 4.85
C ARG A 119 12.08 -5.89 6.17
N LEU A 120 11.34 -6.61 7.00
CA LEU A 120 11.12 -6.23 8.39
C LEU A 120 12.45 -6.22 9.12
N PRO A 121 12.72 -5.21 9.99
CA PRO A 121 13.84 -5.27 10.93
C PRO A 121 13.79 -6.54 11.76
N ASP A 122 14.94 -7.18 11.99
CA ASP A 122 15.04 -8.50 12.65
C ASP A 122 14.34 -8.51 14.01
N TYR A 123 14.48 -7.46 14.80
CA TYR A 123 13.86 -7.37 16.12
C TYR A 123 12.31 -7.29 16.07
N LEU A 124 11.74 -6.77 14.98
CA LEU A 124 10.29 -6.79 14.75
C LEU A 124 9.83 -8.13 14.20
N LYS A 125 10.60 -8.71 13.28
CA LYS A 125 10.34 -10.05 12.75
C LYS A 125 10.26 -11.10 13.84
N GLN A 126 11.16 -11.06 14.84
CA GLN A 126 11.20 -11.98 15.97
C GLN A 126 9.98 -11.90 16.90
N GLN A 127 9.19 -10.83 16.80
CA GLN A 127 7.95 -10.68 17.57
C GLN A 127 6.74 -11.36 16.91
N ILE A 128 6.87 -11.72 15.64
CA ILE A 128 5.82 -12.39 14.88
C ILE A 128 6.00 -13.91 15.02
N SER A 129 4.91 -14.63 15.27
CA SER A 129 4.91 -16.07 15.41
C SER A 129 5.46 -16.79 14.18
N ASP A 130 6.27 -17.81 14.35
CA ASP A 130 6.82 -18.63 13.26
C ASP A 130 5.73 -19.29 12.42
N GLU A 131 4.61 -19.66 13.03
CA GLU A 131 3.43 -20.18 12.32
C GLU A 131 2.90 -19.23 11.24
N THR A 132 3.08 -17.92 11.43
CA THR A 132 2.70 -16.90 10.44
C THR A 132 3.48 -17.06 9.14
N TRP A 133 4.77 -17.36 9.23
CA TRP A 133 5.64 -17.50 8.05
C TRP A 133 5.35 -18.77 7.25
N GLU A 134 4.80 -19.81 7.89
CA GLU A 134 4.37 -21.05 7.24
C GLU A 134 3.14 -20.85 6.35
N MET A 135 2.42 -19.76 6.51
CA MET A 135 1.22 -19.41 5.74
C MET A 135 1.54 -18.75 4.37
N CYS A 136 2.68 -19.01 3.77
CA CYS A 136 3.13 -18.34 2.54
C CYS A 136 3.14 -16.80 2.67
N ILE A 137 3.52 -16.32 3.84
CA ILE A 137 3.73 -14.89 4.14
C ILE A 137 5.23 -14.64 4.18
N ASP A 138 5.69 -13.56 3.56
CA ASP A 138 7.10 -13.16 3.57
C ASP A 138 7.39 -12.26 4.77
N ASP A 139 8.64 -12.22 5.20
CA ASP A 139 9.13 -11.37 6.29
C ASP A 139 9.35 -9.91 5.84
N THR A 140 8.38 -9.40 5.12
CA THR A 140 8.40 -8.08 4.50
C THR A 140 7.23 -7.21 4.94
N PHE A 141 7.36 -5.92 4.66
CA PHE A 141 6.26 -4.96 4.72
C PHE A 141 6.19 -4.16 3.42
N GLU A 142 4.99 -3.70 3.08
CA GLU A 142 4.76 -2.82 1.93
C GLU A 142 4.63 -1.36 2.42
N ILE A 143 5.27 -0.44 1.70
CA ILE A 143 5.04 0.98 1.85
C ILE A 143 4.50 1.56 0.53
N GLN A 144 3.40 2.30 0.62
CA GLN A 144 2.82 3.03 -0.50
C GLN A 144 3.18 4.49 -0.37
N LEU A 145 3.81 5.05 -1.39
CA LEU A 145 4.09 6.48 -1.51
C LEU A 145 3.13 7.09 -2.52
N LYS A 146 2.43 8.13 -2.11
CA LYS A 146 1.44 8.85 -2.93
C LYS A 146 1.48 10.33 -2.61
N THR A 147 0.83 11.14 -3.45
CA THR A 147 0.51 12.51 -3.06
C THR A 147 -0.87 12.57 -2.40
N VAL A 148 -1.11 13.60 -1.61
CA VAL A 148 -2.43 13.90 -1.01
C VAL A 148 -3.49 14.04 -2.11
N PHE A 149 -3.13 14.61 -3.27
CA PHE A 149 -4.02 14.73 -4.44
C PHE A 149 -4.39 13.37 -5.02
N PHE A 150 -3.40 12.47 -5.15
CA PHE A 150 -3.67 11.09 -5.58
C PHE A 150 -4.68 10.42 -4.66
N GLU A 151 -4.47 10.51 -3.36
CA GLU A 151 -5.35 9.85 -2.40
C GLU A 151 -6.77 10.43 -2.47
N GLY A 152 -6.91 11.75 -2.53
CA GLY A 152 -8.21 12.42 -2.67
C GLY A 152 -8.93 12.01 -3.97
N TRP A 153 -8.21 11.96 -5.09
CA TRP A 153 -8.75 11.49 -6.35
C TRP A 153 -9.18 10.01 -6.29
N HIS A 154 -8.33 9.16 -5.74
CA HIS A 154 -8.58 7.72 -5.64
C HIS A 154 -9.78 7.41 -4.75
N GLU A 155 -9.91 8.08 -3.61
CA GLU A 155 -11.06 7.94 -2.71
C GLU A 155 -12.37 8.33 -3.41
N ILE A 156 -12.37 9.47 -4.11
CA ILE A 156 -13.55 9.95 -4.83
C ILE A 156 -13.89 8.99 -6.00
N GLU A 157 -12.91 8.61 -6.82
CA GLU A 157 -13.14 7.66 -7.92
C GLU A 157 -13.64 6.31 -7.42
N HIS A 158 -13.03 5.79 -6.36
CA HIS A 158 -13.44 4.53 -5.74
C HIS A 158 -14.87 4.60 -5.21
N ASP A 159 -15.20 5.62 -4.44
CA ASP A 159 -16.54 5.78 -3.86
C ASP A 159 -17.60 5.99 -4.96
N MET A 160 -17.28 6.75 -5.98
CA MET A 160 -18.18 6.98 -7.11
C MET A 160 -18.41 5.72 -7.95
N LYS A 161 -17.38 4.90 -8.19
CA LYS A 161 -17.52 3.65 -8.97
C LYS A 161 -18.18 2.53 -8.18
N TYR A 162 -17.87 2.38 -6.89
CA TYR A 162 -18.33 1.24 -6.09
C TYR A 162 -19.59 1.52 -5.27
N LYS A 163 -19.77 2.73 -4.74
CA LYS A 163 -20.96 3.10 -3.96
C LYS A 163 -22.08 3.69 -4.85
N GLY A 164 -21.70 4.25 -6.01
CA GLY A 164 -22.66 4.85 -6.95
C GLY A 164 -23.50 3.83 -7.73
N GLY A 165 -23.14 2.54 -7.75
CA GLY A 165 -23.88 1.46 -8.39
C GLY A 165 -24.39 1.80 -9.80
N GLU A 166 -25.66 1.48 -10.09
CA GLU A 166 -26.32 1.73 -11.37
C GLU A 166 -26.41 3.21 -11.76
N LEU A 167 -26.40 4.14 -10.78
CA LEU A 167 -26.42 5.59 -11.07
C LEU A 167 -25.19 6.06 -11.84
N TRP A 168 -24.10 5.29 -11.78
CA TRP A 168 -22.83 5.62 -12.42
C TRP A 168 -22.61 4.87 -13.74
N SER A 169 -23.34 3.78 -13.97
CA SER A 169 -23.29 3.04 -15.22
C SER A 169 -23.79 3.92 -16.39
N GLY A 170 -22.92 4.14 -17.37
CA GLY A 170 -23.23 4.97 -18.54
C GLY A 170 -22.83 6.45 -18.47
N LYS A 171 -22.25 6.93 -17.35
CA LYS A 171 -21.81 8.33 -17.20
C LYS A 171 -20.28 8.54 -17.44
N ASN A 172 -19.74 7.84 -18.43
CA ASN A 172 -18.31 7.96 -18.80
C ASN A 172 -17.87 9.39 -19.16
N SER A 173 -18.81 10.25 -19.60
CA SER A 173 -18.52 11.65 -19.87
C SER A 173 -18.27 12.46 -18.61
N PHE A 174 -18.98 12.17 -17.51
CA PHE A 174 -18.78 12.85 -16.23
C PHE A 174 -17.46 12.43 -15.58
N ALA A 175 -17.12 11.13 -15.60
CA ALA A 175 -15.84 10.64 -15.12
C ALA A 175 -14.67 11.30 -15.86
N ARG A 176 -14.77 11.43 -17.19
CA ARG A 176 -13.78 12.15 -18.02
C ARG A 176 -13.67 13.63 -17.65
N TYR A 177 -14.81 14.30 -17.46
CA TYR A 177 -14.83 15.72 -17.09
C TYR A 177 -14.22 15.94 -15.71
N PHE A 178 -14.56 15.09 -14.75
CA PHE A 178 -14.01 15.11 -13.41
C PHE A 178 -12.48 14.87 -13.41
N ASN A 179 -12.01 13.87 -14.15
CA ASN A 179 -10.58 13.60 -14.32
C ASN A 179 -9.85 14.77 -14.99
N SER A 180 -10.48 15.46 -15.93
CA SER A 180 -9.91 16.65 -16.57
C SER A 180 -9.74 17.82 -15.59
N ILE A 181 -10.70 18.04 -14.71
CA ILE A 181 -10.58 19.08 -13.65
C ILE A 181 -9.44 18.75 -12.72
N LEU A 182 -9.32 17.49 -12.28
CA LEU A 182 -8.26 17.05 -11.39
C LEU A 182 -6.89 17.15 -12.04
N ALA A 183 -6.76 16.79 -13.31
CA ALA A 183 -5.54 16.97 -14.08
C ALA A 183 -5.09 18.44 -14.14
N ASN A 184 -6.04 19.37 -14.39
CA ASN A 184 -5.73 20.80 -14.37
C ASN A 184 -5.33 21.31 -12.97
N ILE A 185 -5.94 20.80 -11.91
CA ILE A 185 -5.54 21.15 -10.54
C ILE A 185 -4.13 20.63 -10.26
N TRP A 186 -3.79 19.44 -10.72
CA TRP A 186 -2.47 18.85 -10.61
C TRP A 186 -1.40 19.71 -11.29
N GLU A 187 -1.59 20.04 -12.55
CA GLU A 187 -0.69 20.90 -13.34
C GLU A 187 -0.46 22.29 -12.72
N LEU A 188 -1.42 22.79 -11.94
CA LEU A 188 -1.30 24.08 -11.24
C LEU A 188 -0.54 23.98 -9.89
N CYS A 189 -0.30 22.76 -9.39
CA CYS A 189 0.39 22.52 -8.12
C CYS A 189 1.84 22.07 -8.28
N ASP A 190 2.27 21.74 -9.51
CA ASP A 190 3.65 21.53 -9.90
C ASP A 190 4.31 22.86 -10.29
#